data_ee8cb1e5569e2db5b8336e1d20cd1b7d
#
_entry.id   ee8cb1e5569e2db5b8336e1d20cd1b7d
#
_cell.length_a   1.000
_cell.length_b   1.000
_cell.length_c   1.000
_cell.angle_alpha   90.00
_cell.angle_beta   90.00
_cell.angle_gamma   90.00
#
_symmetry.space_group_name_H-M   'P 1'
#
loop_
_entity.id
_entity.type
_entity.pdbx_description
1 polymer ?
#
loop_
_entity_poly.entity_id
_entity_poly.type
_entity_poly.pdbx_seq_one_letter_code
_entity_poly.pdbx_strand_id
1 'polypeptide(L)'
;MKRPVIFWDVDTQHDFMDATGALYVPDAELIKPKLQHLTQYAHSHRIPIVASSDDHTLEHAEISSSPDFRDTFPPHCMRGTMGAEKIAQTALRNPLAIEPEPVPHETLVRRLEPHEGDVLIHK
;
A
#
# COMPACT_ATOMS: atom_id res chain seq x y z
N MET A 1 18.23 0.29 -25.72
CA MET A 1 16.83 0.49 -25.25
C MET A 1 16.79 0.45 -23.74
N LYS A 2 16.33 1.52 -23.09
CA LYS A 2 16.13 1.47 -21.64
C LYS A 2 14.93 0.58 -21.33
N ARG A 3 15.08 -0.32 -20.36
CA ARG A 3 13.96 -1.13 -19.88
C ARG A 3 13.00 -0.21 -19.11
N PRO A 4 11.68 -0.41 -19.25
CA PRO A 4 10.74 0.30 -18.39
C PRO A 4 10.97 -0.04 -16.92
N VAL A 5 10.82 0.95 -16.05
CA VAL A 5 11.02 0.81 -14.61
C VAL A 5 9.73 1.23 -13.92
N ILE A 6 9.33 0.46 -12.93
CA ILE A 6 8.32 0.84 -11.94
C ILE A 6 8.92 0.75 -10.54
N PHE A 7 8.41 1.55 -9.62
CA PHE A 7 8.68 1.37 -8.20
C PHE A 7 7.50 0.62 -7.58
N TRP A 8 7.80 -0.41 -6.82
CA TRP A 8 6.79 -1.14 -6.06
C TRP A 8 6.87 -0.75 -4.59
N ASP A 9 5.82 -0.09 -4.10
CA ASP A 9 5.70 0.35 -2.71
C ASP A 9 4.76 -0.59 -1.96
N VAL A 10 5.31 -1.42 -1.07
CA VAL A 10 4.58 -2.48 -0.41
C VAL A 10 4.14 -2.05 0.98
N ASP A 11 2.83 -1.90 1.19
CA ASP A 11 2.16 -1.79 2.49
C ASP A 11 2.73 -0.70 3.42
N THR A 12 3.09 0.46 2.89
CA THR A 12 3.59 1.58 3.69
C THR A 12 2.44 2.35 4.35
N GLN A 13 1.72 1.68 5.23
CA GLN A 13 0.54 2.15 5.94
C GLN A 13 0.87 2.50 7.39
N HIS A 14 0.07 3.37 8.00
CA HIS A 14 0.32 3.84 9.37
C HIS A 14 0.44 2.71 10.39
N ASP A 15 -0.41 1.68 10.32
CA ASP A 15 -0.38 0.57 11.29
C ASP A 15 0.92 -0.24 11.26
N PHE A 16 1.62 -0.26 10.12
CA PHE A 16 2.92 -0.92 10.00
C PHE A 16 4.11 0.00 10.26
N MET A 17 3.97 1.28 9.93
CA MET A 17 5.08 2.23 9.84
C MET A 17 5.23 3.13 11.07
N ASP A 18 4.16 3.36 11.81
CA ASP A 18 4.19 4.20 13.01
C ASP A 18 4.42 3.37 14.26
N ALA A 19 5.23 3.87 15.20
CA ALA A 19 5.49 3.18 16.46
C ALA A 19 4.22 2.94 17.29
N THR A 20 3.17 3.73 17.07
CA THR A 20 1.85 3.58 17.69
C THR A 20 0.88 2.75 16.85
N GLY A 21 1.31 2.24 15.69
CA GLY A 21 0.49 1.44 14.79
C GLY A 21 0.10 0.09 15.39
N ALA A 22 -1.04 -0.43 14.94
CA ALA A 22 -1.61 -1.66 15.50
C ALA A 22 -0.76 -2.91 15.22
N LEU A 23 0.09 -2.88 14.20
CA LEU A 23 1.02 -3.97 13.87
C LEU A 23 2.36 -3.39 13.40
N TYR A 24 2.95 -2.59 14.27
CA TYR A 24 4.20 -1.89 13.97
C TYR A 24 5.36 -2.84 13.64
N VAL A 25 6.00 -2.57 12.51
CA VAL A 25 7.23 -3.26 12.13
C VAL A 25 8.41 -2.56 12.80
N PRO A 26 9.22 -3.27 13.60
CA PRO A 26 10.37 -2.66 14.29
C PRO A 26 11.25 -1.86 13.34
N ASP A 27 11.63 -0.67 13.75
CA ASP A 27 12.48 0.27 13.01
C ASP A 27 11.87 0.85 11.72
N ALA A 28 10.61 0.57 11.41
CA ALA A 28 9.96 1.10 10.22
C ALA A 28 9.96 2.64 10.18
N GLU A 29 9.83 3.30 11.32
CA GLU A 29 9.89 4.77 11.37
C GLU A 29 11.22 5.33 10.87
N LEU A 30 12.31 4.59 11.08
CA LEU A 30 13.66 5.04 10.68
C LEU A 30 13.85 5.13 9.17
N ILE A 31 13.08 4.38 8.41
CA ILE A 31 13.19 4.39 6.94
C ILE A 31 12.26 5.39 6.25
N LYS A 32 11.35 6.03 6.98
CA LYS A 32 10.41 7.01 6.40
C LYS A 32 11.11 8.09 5.55
N PRO A 33 12.21 8.72 6.00
CA PRO A 33 12.90 9.72 5.18
C PRO A 33 13.44 9.15 3.86
N LYS A 34 13.93 7.91 3.87
CA LYS A 34 14.42 7.23 2.66
C LYS A 34 13.29 6.90 1.71
N LEU A 35 12.15 6.44 2.24
CA LEU A 35 10.96 6.19 1.44
C LEU A 35 10.45 7.48 0.78
N GLN A 36 10.49 8.60 1.50
CA GLN A 36 10.13 9.89 0.94
C GLN A 36 11.05 10.28 -0.23
N HIS A 37 12.35 10.09 -0.08
CA HIS A 37 13.31 10.34 -1.16
C HIS A 37 13.04 9.48 -2.38
N LEU A 38 12.76 8.18 -2.19
CA LEU A 38 12.44 7.28 -3.29
C LEU A 38 11.14 7.67 -4.01
N THR A 39 10.12 8.04 -3.24
CA THR A 39 8.83 8.49 -3.80
C THR A 39 9.01 9.77 -4.61
N GLN A 40 9.72 10.76 -4.07
CA GLN A 40 10.02 12.01 -4.76
C GLN A 40 10.87 11.78 -6.01
N TYR A 41 11.85 10.90 -5.94
CA TYR A 41 12.67 10.52 -7.09
C TYR A 41 11.81 9.92 -8.20
N ALA A 42 10.95 8.96 -7.87
CA ALA A 42 10.06 8.34 -8.84
C ALA A 42 9.17 9.40 -9.53
N HIS A 43 8.55 10.26 -8.75
CA HIS A 43 7.68 11.30 -9.30
C HIS A 43 8.43 12.32 -10.17
N SER A 44 9.63 12.75 -9.76
CA SER A 44 10.40 13.71 -10.54
C SER A 44 10.97 13.12 -11.84
N HIS A 45 11.16 11.80 -11.89
CA HIS A 45 11.65 11.09 -13.07
C HIS A 45 10.53 10.41 -13.87
N ARG A 46 9.26 10.67 -13.51
CA ARG A 46 8.08 10.08 -14.16
C ARG A 46 8.12 8.54 -14.17
N ILE A 47 8.64 7.97 -13.09
CA ILE A 47 8.60 6.53 -12.86
C ILE A 47 7.28 6.20 -12.15
N PRO A 48 6.42 5.34 -12.74
CA PRO A 48 5.18 4.97 -12.08
C PRO A 48 5.43 4.23 -10.77
N ILE A 49 4.63 4.54 -9.75
CA ILE A 49 4.61 3.80 -8.50
C ILE A 49 3.38 2.90 -8.51
N VAL A 50 3.59 1.60 -8.28
CA VAL A 50 2.53 0.64 -7.97
C VAL A 50 2.64 0.35 -6.48
N ALA A 51 1.61 0.68 -5.75
CA ALA A 51 1.57 0.48 -4.30
C ALA A 51 0.55 -0.59 -3.93
N SER A 52 0.83 -1.34 -2.88
CA SER A 52 -0.13 -2.22 -2.25
C SER A 52 -0.52 -1.70 -0.87
N SER A 53 -1.73 -2.03 -0.44
CA SER A 53 -2.19 -1.76 0.91
C SER A 53 -3.15 -2.83 1.40
N ASP A 54 -2.99 -3.24 2.66
CA ASP A 54 -3.96 -4.09 3.34
C ASP A 54 -5.27 -3.34 3.54
N ASP A 55 -6.37 -4.03 3.31
CA ASP A 55 -7.72 -3.50 3.42
C ASP A 55 -8.60 -4.54 4.14
N HIS A 56 -8.43 -4.60 5.46
CA HIS A 56 -9.04 -5.66 6.26
C HIS A 56 -10.44 -5.31 6.76
N THR A 57 -11.23 -6.36 6.93
CA THR A 57 -12.46 -6.36 7.70
C THR A 57 -12.37 -7.41 8.81
N LEU A 58 -13.26 -7.31 9.82
CA LEU A 58 -13.29 -8.29 10.92
C LEU A 58 -13.59 -9.71 10.48
N GLU A 59 -14.10 -9.90 9.26
CA GLU A 59 -14.42 -11.20 8.69
C GLU A 59 -13.23 -11.91 8.06
N HIS A 60 -12.11 -11.20 7.85
CA HIS A 60 -10.91 -11.82 7.30
C HIS A 60 -10.30 -12.80 8.29
N ALA A 61 -9.97 -14.00 7.81
CA ALA A 61 -9.50 -15.13 8.64
C ALA A 61 -8.22 -14.80 9.43
N GLU A 62 -7.38 -13.91 8.93
CA GLU A 62 -6.14 -13.50 9.59
C GLU A 62 -6.34 -12.48 10.72
N ILE A 63 -7.54 -11.91 10.87
CA ILE A 63 -7.84 -10.95 11.92
C ILE A 63 -8.42 -11.67 13.14
N SER A 64 -7.79 -11.50 14.29
CA SER A 64 -8.19 -12.16 15.53
C SER A 64 -8.00 -11.24 16.75
N SER A 65 -8.92 -11.33 17.70
CA SER A 65 -8.76 -10.69 19.02
C SER A 65 -7.82 -11.48 19.94
N SER A 66 -7.47 -12.71 19.57
CA SER A 66 -6.52 -13.58 20.28
C SER A 66 -5.50 -14.13 19.28
N PRO A 67 -4.67 -13.27 18.68
CA PRO A 67 -3.81 -13.67 17.57
C PRO A 67 -2.67 -14.59 18.03
N ASP A 68 -2.28 -15.52 17.16
CA ASP A 68 -1.12 -16.38 17.35
C ASP A 68 0.18 -15.79 16.75
N PHE A 69 0.07 -14.68 16.01
CA PHE A 69 1.17 -14.00 15.29
C PHE A 69 1.92 -14.89 14.30
N ARG A 70 1.26 -15.91 13.83
CA ARG A 70 1.73 -16.80 12.77
C ARG A 70 0.77 -16.81 11.60
N ASP A 71 -0.47 -17.20 11.86
CA ASP A 71 -1.53 -17.27 10.87
C ASP A 71 -2.60 -16.18 11.12
N THR A 72 -2.63 -15.65 12.35
CA THR A 72 -3.55 -14.60 12.76
C THR A 72 -2.82 -13.43 13.42
N PHE A 73 -3.38 -12.23 13.24
CA PHE A 73 -2.83 -10.98 13.75
C PHE A 73 -3.94 -10.13 14.40
N PRO A 74 -3.59 -9.19 15.29
CA PRO A 74 -4.59 -8.27 15.82
C PRO A 74 -5.20 -7.42 14.70
N PRO A 75 -6.39 -6.84 14.92
CA PRO A 75 -6.96 -5.90 13.96
C PRO A 75 -5.95 -4.81 13.58
N HIS A 76 -5.65 -4.72 12.29
CA HIS A 76 -4.73 -3.74 11.71
C HIS A 76 -5.15 -3.42 10.30
N CYS A 77 -4.79 -2.26 9.81
CA CYS A 77 -5.15 -1.78 8.47
C CYS A 77 -6.63 -2.01 8.14
N MET A 78 -7.46 -1.74 9.13
CA MET A 78 -8.90 -1.96 9.01
C MET A 78 -9.51 -0.93 8.08
N ARG A 79 -10.38 -1.38 7.18
CA ARG A 79 -11.04 -0.53 6.19
C ARG A 79 -11.66 0.71 6.83
N GLY A 80 -11.38 1.88 6.25
CA GLY A 80 -11.92 3.16 6.71
C GLY A 80 -11.22 3.75 7.93
N THR A 81 -10.13 3.15 8.42
CA THR A 81 -9.35 3.68 9.55
C THR A 81 -8.10 4.40 9.07
N MET A 82 -7.58 5.29 9.90
CA MET A 82 -6.28 5.94 9.64
C MET A 82 -5.15 4.92 9.59
N GLY A 83 -5.22 3.84 10.38
CA GLY A 83 -4.19 2.80 10.37
C GLY A 83 -4.01 2.14 9.01
N ALA A 84 -5.08 2.06 8.20
CA ALA A 84 -5.05 1.53 6.86
C ALA A 84 -4.50 2.52 5.82
N GLU A 85 -4.45 3.80 6.11
CA GLU A 85 -3.97 4.82 5.17
C GLU A 85 -2.45 4.77 5.01
N LYS A 86 -2.01 5.14 3.81
CA LYS A 86 -0.58 5.31 3.53
C LYS A 86 -0.01 6.47 4.34
N ILE A 87 1.25 6.31 4.77
CA ILE A 87 1.99 7.41 5.39
C ILE A 87 2.21 8.55 4.38
N ALA A 88 2.33 9.77 4.89
CA ALA A 88 2.52 10.96 4.06
C ALA A 88 3.77 10.90 3.19
N GLN A 89 4.84 10.24 3.68
CA GLN A 89 6.12 10.12 2.97
C GLN A 89 6.02 9.34 1.66
N THR A 90 5.02 8.47 1.54
CA THR A 90 4.80 7.65 0.34
C THR A 90 3.50 8.01 -0.38
N ALA A 91 3.04 9.25 -0.23
CA ALA A 91 1.83 9.73 -0.89
C ALA A 91 1.91 9.57 -2.41
N LEU A 92 0.86 9.00 -2.99
CA LEU A 92 0.78 8.74 -4.42
C LEU A 92 0.26 9.97 -5.18
N ARG A 93 0.60 10.05 -6.47
CA ARG A 93 0.07 11.07 -7.38
C ARG A 93 -1.01 10.47 -8.28
N ASN A 94 -2.18 11.10 -8.28
CA ASN A 94 -3.31 10.71 -9.12
C ASN A 94 -3.48 9.18 -9.15
N PRO A 95 -3.64 8.52 -7.98
CA PRO A 95 -3.66 7.07 -7.94
C PRO A 95 -4.95 6.51 -8.54
N LEU A 96 -4.81 5.46 -9.35
CA LEU A 96 -5.90 4.57 -9.70
C LEU A 96 -6.00 3.49 -8.63
N ALA A 97 -7.12 3.44 -7.92
CA ALA A 97 -7.37 2.39 -6.94
C ALA A 97 -7.88 1.12 -7.63
N ILE A 98 -7.32 -0.01 -7.25
CA ILE A 98 -7.80 -1.35 -7.62
C ILE A 98 -8.29 -2.02 -6.35
N GLU A 99 -9.58 -2.31 -6.32
CA GLU A 99 -10.23 -2.91 -5.16
C GLU A 99 -9.94 -4.42 -5.08
N PRO A 100 -10.07 -5.03 -3.87
CA PRO A 100 -9.74 -6.45 -3.70
C PRO A 100 -10.71 -7.40 -4.39
N GLU A 101 -11.89 -6.93 -4.75
CA GLU A 101 -12.89 -7.74 -5.45
C GLU A 101 -12.40 -8.09 -6.86
N PRO A 102 -12.47 -9.38 -7.26
CA PRO A 102 -12.04 -9.79 -8.59
C PRO A 102 -12.84 -9.11 -9.70
N VAL A 103 -12.14 -8.64 -10.72
CA VAL A 103 -12.74 -8.11 -11.95
C VAL A 103 -12.11 -8.79 -13.16
N PRO A 104 -12.81 -8.86 -14.31
CA PRO A 104 -12.22 -9.42 -15.53
C PRO A 104 -10.92 -8.71 -15.92
N HIS A 105 -9.95 -9.46 -16.42
CA HIS A 105 -8.66 -8.93 -16.89
C HIS A 105 -8.83 -7.75 -17.85
N GLU A 106 -9.75 -7.88 -18.80
CA GLU A 106 -10.02 -6.82 -19.79
C GLU A 106 -10.47 -5.51 -19.14
N THR A 107 -11.21 -5.59 -18.03
CA THR A 107 -11.65 -4.41 -17.28
C THR A 107 -10.45 -3.71 -16.65
N LEU A 108 -9.52 -4.46 -16.08
CA LEU A 108 -8.28 -3.89 -15.53
C LEU A 108 -7.44 -3.23 -16.61
N VAL A 109 -7.26 -3.89 -17.75
CA VAL A 109 -6.50 -3.34 -18.88
C VAL A 109 -7.09 -2.01 -19.34
N ARG A 110 -8.41 -1.94 -19.53
CA ARG A 110 -9.10 -0.70 -19.95
C ARG A 110 -8.92 0.44 -18.95
N ARG A 111 -8.81 0.14 -17.67
CA ARG A 111 -8.60 1.14 -16.63
C ARG A 111 -7.15 1.59 -16.54
N LEU A 112 -6.21 0.65 -16.71
CA LEU A 112 -4.78 0.88 -16.54
C LEU A 112 -4.13 1.55 -17.75
N GLU A 113 -4.45 1.11 -18.97
CA GLU A 113 -3.81 1.62 -20.19
C GLU A 113 -3.86 3.14 -20.35
N PRO A 114 -5.02 3.82 -20.15
CA PRO A 114 -5.08 5.27 -20.30
C PRO A 114 -4.64 6.02 -19.04
N HIS A 115 -4.35 5.32 -17.95
CA HIS A 115 -4.09 5.97 -16.66
C HIS A 115 -2.70 6.60 -16.62
N GLU A 116 -2.67 7.89 -16.34
CA GLU A 116 -1.45 8.67 -16.14
C GLU A 116 -1.29 9.01 -14.65
N GLY A 117 -0.69 8.13 -13.90
CA GLY A 117 -0.47 8.31 -12.46
C GLY A 117 -0.03 7.02 -11.79
N ASP A 118 -0.05 7.05 -10.49
CA ASP A 118 0.29 5.88 -9.69
C ASP A 118 -0.89 4.89 -9.61
N VAL A 119 -0.63 3.70 -9.11
CA VAL A 119 -1.65 2.66 -8.91
C VAL A 119 -1.61 2.21 -7.46
N LEU A 120 -2.78 2.10 -6.84
CA LEU A 120 -2.93 1.57 -5.48
C LEU A 120 -3.78 0.30 -5.52
N ILE A 121 -3.17 -0.82 -5.14
CA ILE A 121 -3.83 -2.12 -5.10
C ILE A 121 -4.22 -2.42 -3.65
N HIS A 122 -5.50 -2.49 -3.39
CA HIS A 122 -6.04 -2.96 -2.11
C HIS A 122 -6.10 -4.49 -2.09
N LYS A 123 -5.71 -5.10 -0.96
CA LYS A 123 -5.66 -6.57 -0.82
C LYS A 123 -6.07 -7.06 0.57
#